data_57a8f55751f2c4471fb720dfc7120116
#
_entry.id   57a8f55751f2c4471fb720dfc7120116
#
_cell.length_a   1.000
_cell.length_b   1.000
_cell.length_c   1.000
_cell.angle_alpha   90.00
_cell.angle_beta   90.00
_cell.angle_gamma   90.00
#
_symmetry.space_group_name_H-M   'P 1'
#
loop_
_entity.id
_entity.type
_entity.pdbx_description
1 polymer ?
#
loop_
_entity_poly.entity_id
_entity_poly.type
_entity_poly.pdbx_seq_one_letter_code
_entity_poly.pdbx_strand_id
1 'polypeptide(L)'
;MKTLSVWVLVALAACGFAGCTSQKAPAEQAVASAETSLSAIRDEAQKYAPEALQPVDAQLSAMKDNLNKGNYQAVLAAAPNVNSSISGLKDIADNKKAEADAALAKAKDAWTPMSTDVPKMVDAIQSRVDKLSKERHLPKGVTKDNVASAKSTLETMKSAWSDASNAAASGDYTTAVSKAQTVKDQATDTMKSLGMSPS
;
A
#
# COMPACT_ATOMS: atom_id res chain seq x y z
N MET A 1 47.82 63.27 -31.32
CA MET A 1 47.40 62.43 -32.46
C MET A 1 48.27 61.21 -32.55
N LYS A 2 47.63 60.03 -32.59
CA LYS A 2 48.25 58.79 -32.98
C LYS A 2 49.27 58.13 -32.04
N THR A 3 48.89 57.23 -31.21
CA THR A 3 49.31 55.81 -31.20
C THR A 3 48.68 55.06 -30.05
N LEU A 4 47.53 54.60 -30.32
CA LEU A 4 46.82 53.61 -29.47
C LEU A 4 46.46 52.44 -30.40
N SER A 5 47.18 51.39 -30.38
CA SER A 5 46.73 50.06 -30.96
C SER A 5 47.91 49.13 -31.11
N VAL A 6 48.32 48.39 -30.13
CA VAL A 6 49.04 47.10 -30.27
C VAL A 6 49.11 46.38 -28.89
N TRP A 7 48.04 46.26 -28.13
CA TRP A 7 48.07 45.43 -26.92
C TRP A 7 46.79 44.60 -26.70
N VAL A 8 46.27 44.00 -27.79
CA VAL A 8 45.04 43.15 -27.69
C VAL A 8 45.20 41.84 -28.42
N LEU A 9 46.32 41.19 -28.46
CA LEU A 9 46.46 39.91 -29.17
C LEU A 9 47.43 38.92 -28.51
N VAL A 10 47.45 38.76 -27.19
CA VAL A 10 48.11 37.62 -26.50
C VAL A 10 47.32 37.15 -25.28
N ALA A 11 46.05 36.92 -25.39
CA ALA A 11 45.25 36.36 -24.30
C ALA A 11 44.24 35.27 -24.76
N LEU A 12 44.57 34.47 -25.79
CA LEU A 12 43.63 33.45 -26.31
C LEU A 12 44.27 32.09 -26.56
N ALA A 13 45.24 31.68 -25.73
CA ALA A 13 45.87 30.35 -25.86
C ALA A 13 46.09 29.59 -24.55
N ALA A 14 45.28 29.83 -23.51
CA ALA A 14 45.41 29.13 -22.20
C ALA A 14 44.13 28.48 -21.68
N CYS A 15 43.10 28.25 -22.52
CA CYS A 15 41.85 27.59 -22.09
C CYS A 15 41.68 26.15 -22.54
N GLY A 16 42.78 25.44 -22.92
CA GLY A 16 42.72 24.13 -23.56
C GLY A 16 42.86 22.88 -22.65
N PHE A 17 43.23 22.99 -21.38
CA PHE A 17 43.56 21.81 -20.57
C PHE A 17 42.89 21.74 -19.16
N ALA A 18 41.95 22.61 -18.84
CA ALA A 18 41.26 22.57 -17.54
C ALA A 18 39.92 21.79 -17.58
N GLY A 19 39.60 21.12 -18.68
CA GLY A 19 38.27 20.55 -18.90
C GLY A 19 37.95 19.24 -18.13
N CYS A 20 38.96 18.44 -17.77
CA CYS A 20 38.69 17.15 -17.17
C CYS A 20 38.62 17.14 -15.63
N THR A 21 39.33 18.05 -14.95
CA THR A 21 39.26 18.17 -13.48
C THR A 21 38.07 18.98 -13.00
N SER A 22 37.51 19.86 -13.83
CA SER A 22 36.35 20.70 -13.49
C SER A 22 35.01 19.95 -13.45
N GLN A 23 34.91 18.78 -14.09
CA GLN A 23 33.65 18.01 -14.15
C GLN A 23 33.54 16.96 -13.02
N LYS A 24 34.61 16.59 -12.32
CA LYS A 24 34.61 15.61 -11.26
C LYS A 24 33.72 16.04 -10.08
N ALA A 25 33.96 17.21 -9.53
CA ALA A 25 33.18 17.71 -8.38
C ALA A 25 31.68 17.87 -8.69
N PRO A 26 31.26 18.46 -9.82
CA PRO A 26 29.85 18.48 -10.21
C PRO A 26 29.24 17.07 -10.38
N ALA A 27 30.00 16.10 -10.93
CA ALA A 27 29.53 14.72 -11.09
C ALA A 27 29.38 14.01 -9.73
N GLU A 28 30.32 14.18 -8.81
CA GLU A 28 30.23 13.67 -7.43
C GLU A 28 29.01 14.27 -6.72
N GLN A 29 28.78 15.56 -6.86
CA GLN A 29 27.62 16.24 -6.28
C GLN A 29 26.31 15.74 -6.89
N ALA A 30 26.25 15.50 -8.19
CA ALA A 30 25.07 14.97 -8.86
C ALA A 30 24.69 13.57 -8.34
N VAL A 31 25.68 12.67 -8.17
CA VAL A 31 25.45 11.35 -7.57
C VAL A 31 24.98 11.47 -6.13
N ALA A 32 25.68 12.26 -5.30
CA ALA A 32 25.30 12.44 -3.89
C ALA A 32 23.89 13.03 -3.73
N SER A 33 23.52 13.97 -4.60
CA SER A 33 22.17 14.54 -4.61
C SER A 33 21.10 13.50 -4.96
N ALA A 34 21.35 12.67 -5.99
CA ALA A 34 20.44 11.61 -6.38
C ALA A 34 20.32 10.55 -5.28
N GLU A 35 21.43 10.17 -4.63
CA GLU A 35 21.42 9.24 -3.48
C GLU A 35 20.59 9.78 -2.31
N THR A 36 20.80 11.06 -1.97
CA THR A 36 20.05 11.70 -0.89
C THR A 36 18.56 11.75 -1.20
N SER A 37 18.20 12.13 -2.43
CA SER A 37 16.81 12.19 -2.87
C SER A 37 16.13 10.83 -2.86
N LEU A 38 16.81 9.78 -3.34
CA LEU A 38 16.27 8.42 -3.33
C LEU A 38 16.17 7.87 -1.90
N SER A 39 17.17 8.14 -1.06
CA SER A 39 17.15 7.71 0.35
C SER A 39 15.97 8.29 1.11
N ALA A 40 15.60 9.55 0.83
CA ALA A 40 14.48 10.20 1.49
C ALA A 40 13.12 9.57 1.22
N ILE A 41 12.96 8.87 0.09
CA ILE A 41 11.68 8.24 -0.32
C ILE A 41 11.75 6.71 -0.33
N ARG A 42 12.91 6.12 -0.07
CA ARG A 42 13.18 4.68 -0.25
C ARG A 42 12.22 3.79 0.54
N ASP A 43 12.01 4.08 1.81
CA ASP A 43 11.14 3.27 2.68
C ASP A 43 9.69 3.28 2.21
N GLU A 44 9.21 4.45 1.79
CA GLU A 44 7.86 4.61 1.25
C GLU A 44 7.73 3.93 -0.11
N ALA A 45 8.70 4.11 -1.00
CA ALA A 45 8.74 3.45 -2.29
C ALA A 45 8.84 1.92 -2.15
N GLN A 46 9.65 1.42 -1.22
CA GLN A 46 9.77 -0.02 -0.94
C GLN A 46 8.43 -0.61 -0.48
N LYS A 47 7.66 0.14 0.30
CA LYS A 47 6.37 -0.31 0.83
C LYS A 47 5.24 -0.25 -0.20
N TYR A 48 5.17 0.82 -0.97
CA TYR A 48 4.00 1.10 -1.82
C TYR A 48 4.25 0.95 -3.32
N ALA A 49 5.53 1.01 -3.77
CA ALA A 49 5.91 0.95 -5.19
C ALA A 49 7.21 0.16 -5.43
N PRO A 50 7.38 -1.06 -4.86
CA PRO A 50 8.65 -1.80 -4.94
C PRO A 50 9.08 -2.09 -6.37
N GLU A 51 8.15 -2.34 -7.29
CA GLU A 51 8.47 -2.60 -8.70
C GLU A 51 9.00 -1.36 -9.42
N ALA A 52 8.52 -0.16 -9.04
CA ALA A 52 8.99 1.10 -9.61
C ALA A 52 10.34 1.54 -9.02
N LEU A 53 10.72 1.05 -7.83
CA LEU A 53 12.00 1.35 -7.19
C LEU A 53 13.18 0.68 -7.92
N GLN A 54 13.02 -0.55 -8.41
CA GLN A 54 14.10 -1.34 -9.01
C GLN A 54 14.79 -0.64 -10.21
N PRO A 55 14.07 -0.08 -11.19
CA PRO A 55 14.70 0.62 -12.31
C PRO A 55 15.43 1.88 -11.86
N VAL A 56 14.97 2.58 -10.81
CA VAL A 56 15.63 3.76 -10.26
C VAL A 56 16.95 3.38 -9.58
N ASP A 57 16.95 2.30 -8.80
CA ASP A 57 18.17 1.74 -8.21
C ASP A 57 19.20 1.35 -9.27
N ALA A 58 18.77 0.72 -10.38
CA ALA A 58 19.63 0.37 -11.47
C ALA A 58 20.24 1.60 -12.17
N GLN A 59 19.45 2.65 -12.40
CA GLN A 59 19.93 3.91 -12.98
C GLN A 59 20.95 4.59 -12.08
N LEU A 60 20.70 4.67 -10.77
CA LEU A 60 21.64 5.24 -9.81
C LEU A 60 22.94 4.44 -9.73
N SER A 61 22.84 3.10 -9.76
CA SER A 61 24.02 2.21 -9.80
C SER A 61 24.86 2.47 -11.05
N ALA A 62 24.25 2.55 -12.23
CA ALA A 62 24.96 2.86 -13.47
C ALA A 62 25.64 4.26 -13.44
N MET A 63 24.99 5.22 -12.80
CA MET A 63 25.54 6.56 -12.60
C MET A 63 26.78 6.53 -11.70
N LYS A 64 26.77 5.75 -10.60
CA LYS A 64 27.92 5.51 -9.72
C LYS A 64 29.06 4.80 -10.44
N ASP A 65 28.76 3.78 -11.25
CA ASP A 65 29.76 3.06 -12.04
C ASP A 65 30.47 3.99 -13.02
N ASN A 66 29.76 4.91 -13.67
CA ASN A 66 30.35 5.90 -14.53
C ASN A 66 31.23 6.89 -13.75
N LEU A 67 30.82 7.29 -12.54
CA LEU A 67 31.61 8.14 -11.66
C LEU A 67 32.94 7.47 -11.31
N ASN A 68 32.91 6.19 -10.89
CA ASN A 68 34.08 5.38 -10.53
C ASN A 68 35.05 5.17 -11.69
N LYS A 69 34.53 5.09 -12.93
CA LYS A 69 35.32 4.96 -14.16
C LYS A 69 35.88 6.32 -14.66
N GLY A 70 35.55 7.43 -13.99
CA GLY A 70 35.96 8.76 -14.40
C GLY A 70 35.16 9.33 -15.57
N ASN A 71 34.05 8.71 -15.94
CA ASN A 71 33.17 9.13 -17.03
C ASN A 71 32.23 10.28 -16.58
N TYR A 72 32.78 11.39 -16.11
CA TYR A 72 32.03 12.49 -15.49
C TYR A 72 30.97 13.11 -16.40
N GLN A 73 31.25 13.21 -17.69
CA GLN A 73 30.29 13.72 -18.65
C GLN A 73 29.04 12.83 -18.76
N ALA A 74 29.23 11.50 -18.75
CA ALA A 74 28.13 10.55 -18.75
C ALA A 74 27.28 10.66 -17.48
N VAL A 75 27.92 10.87 -16.31
CA VAL A 75 27.22 11.10 -15.03
C VAL A 75 26.35 12.36 -15.11
N LEU A 76 26.92 13.47 -15.58
CA LEU A 76 26.19 14.73 -15.70
C LEU A 76 25.04 14.67 -16.72
N ALA A 77 25.21 13.91 -17.80
CA ALA A 77 24.18 13.68 -18.81
C ALA A 77 23.04 12.80 -18.28
N ALA A 78 23.34 11.82 -17.40
CA ALA A 78 22.35 10.94 -16.80
C ALA A 78 21.57 11.56 -15.65
N ALA A 79 22.16 12.51 -14.91
CA ALA A 79 21.61 13.10 -13.70
C ALA A 79 20.18 13.65 -13.83
N PRO A 80 19.82 14.40 -14.88
CA PRO A 80 18.45 14.88 -15.06
C PRO A 80 17.43 13.73 -15.17
N ASN A 81 17.77 12.65 -15.89
CA ASN A 81 16.90 11.50 -16.08
C ASN A 81 16.73 10.73 -14.75
N VAL A 82 17.81 10.53 -14.00
CA VAL A 82 17.75 9.86 -12.69
C VAL A 82 16.90 10.66 -11.72
N ASN A 83 17.08 11.98 -11.66
CA ASN A 83 16.27 12.84 -10.80
C ASN A 83 14.78 12.83 -11.21
N SER A 84 14.49 12.81 -12.50
CA SER A 84 13.12 12.69 -13.00
C SER A 84 12.50 11.33 -12.62
N SER A 85 13.29 10.25 -12.71
CA SER A 85 12.86 8.91 -12.29
C SER A 85 12.59 8.83 -10.78
N ILE A 86 13.41 9.48 -9.96
CA ILE A 86 13.20 9.58 -8.51
C ILE A 86 11.92 10.38 -8.19
N SER A 87 11.69 11.49 -8.88
CA SER A 87 10.46 12.26 -8.73
C SER A 87 9.23 11.45 -9.12
N GLY A 88 9.27 10.77 -10.27
CA GLY A 88 8.18 9.88 -10.71
C GLY A 88 7.93 8.72 -9.75
N LEU A 89 8.98 8.13 -9.17
CA LEU A 89 8.87 7.10 -8.14
C LEU A 89 8.16 7.64 -6.90
N LYS A 90 8.50 8.85 -6.47
CA LYS A 90 7.82 9.51 -5.35
C LYS A 90 6.34 9.67 -5.62
N ASP A 91 5.98 10.19 -6.79
CA ASP A 91 4.58 10.40 -7.16
C ASP A 91 3.79 9.08 -7.19
N ILE A 92 4.40 8.00 -7.68
CA ILE A 92 3.79 6.65 -7.67
C ILE A 92 3.60 6.17 -6.24
N ALA A 93 4.60 6.30 -5.37
CA ALA A 93 4.53 5.86 -3.98
C ALA A 93 3.47 6.66 -3.19
N ASP A 94 3.44 7.98 -3.34
CA ASP A 94 2.45 8.86 -2.71
C ASP A 94 1.01 8.49 -3.13
N ASN A 95 0.77 8.26 -4.43
CA ASN A 95 -0.52 7.85 -4.95
C ASN A 95 -0.96 6.48 -4.40
N LYS A 96 -0.06 5.51 -4.40
CA LYS A 96 -0.34 4.16 -3.85
C LYS A 96 -0.61 4.19 -2.35
N LYS A 97 0.11 5.03 -1.61
CA LYS A 97 -0.16 5.26 -0.20
C LYS A 97 -1.53 5.88 0.02
N ALA A 98 -1.89 6.91 -0.74
CA ALA A 98 -3.19 7.54 -0.65
C ALA A 98 -4.34 6.56 -0.97
N GLU A 99 -4.16 5.70 -2.00
CA GLU A 99 -5.10 4.62 -2.31
C GLU A 99 -5.24 3.63 -1.13
N ALA A 100 -4.13 3.23 -0.51
CA ALA A 100 -4.12 2.31 0.64
C ALA A 100 -4.79 2.94 1.87
N ASP A 101 -4.50 4.21 2.16
CA ASP A 101 -5.09 4.95 3.28
C ASP A 101 -6.62 5.13 3.08
N ALA A 102 -7.06 5.43 1.86
CA ALA A 102 -8.48 5.53 1.51
C ALA A 102 -9.20 4.17 1.62
N ALA A 103 -8.56 3.08 1.18
CA ALA A 103 -9.09 1.73 1.32
C ALA A 103 -9.22 1.32 2.80
N LEU A 104 -8.21 1.66 3.62
CA LEU A 104 -8.24 1.42 5.07
C LEU A 104 -9.37 2.21 5.76
N ALA A 105 -9.54 3.49 5.41
CA ALA A 105 -10.62 4.31 5.96
C ALA A 105 -12.00 3.72 5.61
N LYS A 106 -12.20 3.35 4.34
CA LYS A 106 -13.44 2.70 3.88
C LYS A 106 -13.70 1.38 4.61
N ALA A 107 -12.66 0.57 4.83
CA ALA A 107 -12.81 -0.69 5.55
C ALA A 107 -13.16 -0.46 7.03
N LYS A 108 -12.58 0.55 7.70
CA LYS A 108 -12.94 0.94 9.07
C LYS A 108 -14.41 1.39 9.17
N ASP A 109 -14.83 2.20 8.23
CA ASP A 109 -16.23 2.68 8.18
C ASP A 109 -17.21 1.52 7.99
N ALA A 110 -16.87 0.55 7.12
CA ALA A 110 -17.67 -0.65 6.92
C ALA A 110 -17.67 -1.58 8.14
N TRP A 111 -16.54 -1.70 8.85
CA TRP A 111 -16.43 -2.51 10.05
C TRP A 111 -17.30 -2.02 11.20
N THR A 112 -17.42 -0.71 11.38
CA THR A 112 -18.09 -0.09 12.52
C THR A 112 -19.52 -0.63 12.75
N PRO A 113 -20.45 -0.61 11.76
CA PRO A 113 -21.77 -1.21 11.95
C PRO A 113 -21.70 -2.74 12.09
N MET A 114 -20.83 -3.43 11.33
CA MET A 114 -20.73 -4.88 11.40
C MET A 114 -20.29 -5.37 12.78
N SER A 115 -19.38 -4.65 13.44
CA SER A 115 -18.90 -5.00 14.78
C SER A 115 -20.01 -5.03 15.84
N THR A 116 -21.11 -4.34 15.61
CA THR A 116 -22.26 -4.28 16.49
C THR A 116 -23.37 -5.21 16.03
N ASP A 117 -23.66 -5.26 14.74
CA ASP A 117 -24.86 -5.92 14.23
C ASP A 117 -24.66 -7.43 14.03
N VAL A 118 -23.48 -7.85 13.55
CA VAL A 118 -23.21 -9.28 13.31
C VAL A 118 -23.27 -10.11 14.61
N PRO A 119 -22.67 -9.69 15.74
CA PRO A 119 -22.85 -10.40 17.01
C PRO A 119 -24.31 -10.53 17.44
N LYS A 120 -25.11 -9.46 17.29
CA LYS A 120 -26.55 -9.51 17.62
C LYS A 120 -27.30 -10.54 16.78
N MET A 121 -26.96 -10.66 15.49
CA MET A 121 -27.55 -11.67 14.63
C MET A 121 -27.17 -13.08 15.10
N VAL A 122 -25.90 -13.31 15.43
CA VAL A 122 -25.41 -14.60 15.96
C VAL A 122 -26.11 -14.95 17.27
N ASP A 123 -26.24 -13.99 18.19
CA ASP A 123 -26.92 -14.17 19.48
C ASP A 123 -28.42 -14.44 19.31
N ALA A 124 -29.08 -13.79 18.36
CA ALA A 124 -30.48 -14.03 18.03
C ALA A 124 -30.68 -15.45 17.49
N ILE A 125 -29.78 -15.93 16.62
CA ILE A 125 -29.80 -17.29 16.12
C ILE A 125 -29.58 -18.29 17.26
N GLN A 126 -28.59 -18.05 18.14
CA GLN A 126 -28.34 -18.89 19.31
C GLN A 126 -29.61 -19.03 20.16
N SER A 127 -30.23 -17.91 20.50
CA SER A 127 -31.45 -17.88 21.29
C SER A 127 -32.60 -18.64 20.62
N ARG A 128 -32.71 -18.51 19.30
CA ARG A 128 -33.73 -19.22 18.51
C ARG A 128 -33.48 -20.73 18.48
N VAL A 129 -32.25 -21.16 18.23
CA VAL A 129 -31.84 -22.57 18.23
C VAL A 129 -32.10 -23.20 19.61
N ASP A 130 -31.74 -22.51 20.70
CA ASP A 130 -31.96 -23.00 22.07
C ASP A 130 -33.45 -23.17 22.39
N LYS A 131 -34.29 -22.24 21.93
CA LYS A 131 -35.74 -22.33 22.08
C LYS A 131 -36.32 -23.50 21.27
N LEU A 132 -35.99 -23.56 19.97
CA LEU A 132 -36.51 -24.61 19.09
C LEU A 132 -36.05 -26.01 19.48
N SER A 133 -34.87 -26.17 20.07
CA SER A 133 -34.34 -27.45 20.56
C SER A 133 -35.12 -28.02 21.73
N LYS A 134 -35.87 -27.18 22.46
CA LYS A 134 -36.71 -27.58 23.61
C LYS A 134 -38.17 -27.80 23.25
N GLU A 135 -38.59 -27.32 22.06
CA GLU A 135 -39.98 -27.43 21.61
C GLU A 135 -40.32 -28.82 21.09
N ARG A 136 -41.48 -29.38 21.49
CA ARG A 136 -42.00 -30.64 20.99
C ARG A 136 -42.58 -30.49 19.58
N HIS A 137 -43.10 -29.35 19.24
CA HIS A 137 -43.68 -29.01 17.96
C HIS A 137 -43.00 -27.79 17.38
N LEU A 138 -42.35 -27.96 16.24
CA LEU A 138 -41.65 -26.86 15.56
C LEU A 138 -42.65 -25.97 14.77
N PRO A 139 -42.38 -24.69 14.61
CA PRO A 139 -43.19 -23.80 13.78
C PRO A 139 -43.26 -24.30 12.32
N LYS A 140 -44.35 -23.92 11.63
CA LYS A 140 -44.52 -24.25 10.21
C LYS A 140 -43.32 -23.78 9.39
N GLY A 141 -42.75 -24.69 8.59
CA GLY A 141 -41.60 -24.41 7.70
C GLY A 141 -40.24 -24.60 8.38
N VAL A 142 -40.18 -24.91 9.68
CA VAL A 142 -38.94 -25.24 10.39
C VAL A 142 -38.89 -26.73 10.66
N THR A 143 -37.82 -27.40 10.26
CA THR A 143 -37.61 -28.84 10.48
C THR A 143 -36.53 -29.08 11.55
N LYS A 144 -36.46 -30.32 12.07
CA LYS A 144 -35.38 -30.73 12.99
C LYS A 144 -34.00 -30.60 12.33
N ASP A 145 -33.95 -30.89 11.02
CA ASP A 145 -32.69 -30.77 10.25
C ASP A 145 -32.26 -29.30 10.10
N ASN A 146 -33.21 -28.35 9.93
CA ASN A 146 -32.90 -26.94 9.95
C ASN A 146 -32.28 -26.51 11.29
N VAL A 147 -32.82 -27.00 12.40
CA VAL A 147 -32.29 -26.67 13.76
C VAL A 147 -30.90 -27.30 13.96
N ALA A 148 -30.70 -28.55 13.53
CA ALA A 148 -29.42 -29.24 13.64
C ALA A 148 -28.32 -28.52 12.77
N SER A 149 -28.67 -28.21 11.52
CA SER A 149 -27.79 -27.45 10.62
C SER A 149 -27.47 -26.06 11.18
N ALA A 150 -28.46 -25.34 11.69
CA ALA A 150 -28.26 -24.04 12.29
C ALA A 150 -27.31 -24.10 13.50
N LYS A 151 -27.39 -25.15 14.33
CA LYS A 151 -26.48 -25.35 15.45
C LYS A 151 -25.02 -25.54 14.99
N SER A 152 -24.80 -26.35 13.95
CA SER A 152 -23.45 -26.53 13.37
C SER A 152 -22.92 -25.25 12.73
N THR A 153 -23.76 -24.55 11.95
CA THR A 153 -23.40 -23.27 11.30
C THR A 153 -23.09 -22.19 12.34
N LEU A 154 -23.79 -22.18 13.47
CA LEU A 154 -23.57 -21.23 14.54
C LEU A 154 -22.15 -21.33 15.13
N GLU A 155 -21.62 -22.53 15.32
CA GLU A 155 -20.23 -22.71 15.79
C GLU A 155 -19.22 -22.22 14.76
N THR A 156 -19.48 -22.46 13.48
CA THR A 156 -18.66 -21.93 12.39
C THR A 156 -18.69 -20.39 12.35
N MET A 157 -19.89 -19.78 12.50
CA MET A 157 -20.05 -18.32 12.55
C MET A 157 -19.31 -17.71 13.74
N LYS A 158 -19.36 -18.31 14.93
CA LYS A 158 -18.63 -17.84 16.12
C LYS A 158 -17.11 -17.87 15.89
N SER A 159 -16.59 -18.94 15.33
CA SER A 159 -15.17 -19.05 14.99
C SER A 159 -14.76 -18.00 13.96
N ALA A 160 -15.51 -17.85 12.86
CA ALA A 160 -15.24 -16.87 11.82
C ALA A 160 -15.36 -15.43 12.33
N TRP A 161 -16.29 -15.17 13.25
CA TRP A 161 -16.42 -13.87 13.94
C TRP A 161 -15.21 -13.56 14.82
N SER A 162 -14.73 -14.55 15.58
CA SER A 162 -13.51 -14.39 16.37
C SER A 162 -12.32 -14.01 15.49
N ASP A 163 -12.18 -14.68 14.33
CA ASP A 163 -11.14 -14.35 13.36
C ASP A 163 -11.29 -12.92 12.80
N ALA A 164 -12.54 -12.50 12.47
CA ALA A 164 -12.81 -11.15 12.00
C ALA A 164 -12.42 -10.09 13.04
N SER A 165 -12.78 -10.34 14.32
CA SER A 165 -12.47 -9.47 15.43
C SER A 165 -10.96 -9.37 15.69
N ASN A 166 -10.23 -10.48 15.58
CA ASN A 166 -8.78 -10.51 15.71
C ASN A 166 -8.09 -9.74 14.57
N ALA A 167 -8.59 -9.86 13.34
CA ALA A 167 -8.09 -9.09 12.21
C ALA A 167 -8.30 -7.58 12.43
N ALA A 168 -9.49 -7.17 12.90
CA ALA A 168 -9.76 -5.77 13.23
C ALA A 168 -8.86 -5.25 14.36
N ALA A 169 -8.63 -6.06 15.40
CA ALA A 169 -7.76 -5.70 16.52
C ALA A 169 -6.29 -5.53 16.09
N SER A 170 -5.84 -6.26 15.08
CA SER A 170 -4.52 -6.10 14.47
C SER A 170 -4.44 -4.96 13.44
N GLY A 171 -5.55 -4.27 13.15
CA GLY A 171 -5.63 -3.19 12.18
C GLY A 171 -5.92 -3.64 10.74
N ASP A 172 -6.06 -4.94 10.48
CA ASP A 172 -6.45 -5.49 9.17
C ASP A 172 -7.97 -5.44 8.99
N TYR A 173 -8.48 -4.22 8.78
CA TYR A 173 -9.91 -4.00 8.59
C TYR A 173 -10.46 -4.58 7.29
N THR A 174 -9.62 -4.75 6.29
CA THR A 174 -10.03 -5.37 5.01
C THR A 174 -10.39 -6.84 5.21
N THR A 175 -9.53 -7.60 5.86
CA THR A 175 -9.80 -8.99 6.24
C THR A 175 -10.97 -9.09 7.23
N ALA A 176 -11.04 -8.19 8.21
CA ALA A 176 -12.11 -8.14 9.19
C ALA A 176 -13.48 -7.99 8.53
N VAL A 177 -13.64 -7.02 7.63
CA VAL A 177 -14.89 -6.77 6.90
C VAL A 177 -15.26 -7.95 6.00
N SER A 178 -14.30 -8.53 5.28
CA SER A 178 -14.55 -9.70 4.42
C SER A 178 -15.08 -10.89 5.21
N LYS A 179 -14.45 -11.22 6.35
CA LYS A 179 -14.89 -12.29 7.25
C LYS A 179 -16.25 -11.98 7.89
N ALA A 180 -16.44 -10.75 8.36
CA ALA A 180 -17.71 -10.30 8.95
C ALA A 180 -18.86 -10.36 7.95
N GLN A 181 -18.63 -10.03 6.67
CA GLN A 181 -19.63 -10.16 5.62
C GLN A 181 -20.03 -11.62 5.42
N THR A 182 -19.06 -12.54 5.39
CA THR A 182 -19.33 -13.99 5.31
C THR A 182 -20.21 -14.46 6.49
N VAL A 183 -19.91 -14.03 7.71
CA VAL A 183 -20.71 -14.35 8.89
C VAL A 183 -22.12 -13.77 8.79
N LYS A 184 -22.25 -12.53 8.33
CA LYS A 184 -23.53 -11.86 8.13
C LYS A 184 -24.41 -12.58 7.12
N ASP A 185 -23.83 -13.02 6.00
CA ASP A 185 -24.56 -13.77 4.96
C ASP A 185 -25.03 -15.12 5.49
N GLN A 186 -24.15 -15.87 6.17
CA GLN A 186 -24.50 -17.13 6.83
C GLN A 186 -25.58 -16.94 7.90
N ALA A 187 -25.49 -15.87 8.70
CA ALA A 187 -26.48 -15.55 9.71
C ALA A 187 -27.84 -15.24 9.06
N THR A 188 -27.86 -14.46 7.98
CA THR A 188 -29.09 -14.13 7.24
C THR A 188 -29.77 -15.39 6.72
N ASP A 189 -29.04 -16.31 6.12
CA ASP A 189 -29.60 -17.55 5.58
C ASP A 189 -30.05 -18.50 6.69
N THR A 190 -29.28 -18.58 7.79
CA THR A 190 -29.66 -19.36 8.97
C THR A 190 -30.94 -18.81 9.61
N MET A 191 -31.06 -17.49 9.76
CA MET A 191 -32.28 -16.85 10.27
C MET A 191 -33.49 -17.22 9.43
N LYS A 192 -33.41 -17.13 8.10
CA LYS A 192 -34.50 -17.54 7.18
C LYS A 192 -34.88 -18.99 7.39
N SER A 193 -33.91 -19.93 7.48
CA SER A 193 -34.16 -21.36 7.68
C SER A 193 -34.85 -21.66 9.02
N LEU A 194 -34.69 -20.80 10.02
CA LEU A 194 -35.32 -20.90 11.34
C LEU A 194 -36.64 -20.11 11.45
N GLY A 195 -37.17 -19.60 10.30
CA GLY A 195 -38.39 -18.81 10.26
C GLY A 195 -38.29 -17.45 10.97
N MET A 196 -37.07 -16.85 10.98
CA MET A 196 -36.80 -15.51 11.49
C MET A 196 -36.74 -14.51 10.33
N SER A 197 -37.18 -13.27 10.55
CA SER A 197 -36.95 -12.19 9.61
C SER A 197 -35.57 -11.57 9.89
N PRO A 198 -34.69 -11.45 8.92
CA PRO A 198 -33.48 -10.64 9.07
C PRO A 198 -33.90 -9.19 9.30
N SER A 199 -33.46 -8.59 10.37
CA SER A 199 -33.65 -7.16 10.68
C SER A 199 -32.59 -6.30 10.01
#